data_5c4432e62f79a05609259f3d37d33184
#
_entry.id   5c4432e62f79a05609259f3d37d33184
#
_cell.length_a   1.000
_cell.length_b   1.000
_cell.length_c   1.000
_cell.angle_alpha   90.00
_cell.angle_beta   90.00
_cell.angle_gamma   90.00
#
_symmetry.space_group_name_H-M   'P 1'
#
loop_
_entity.id
_entity.type
_entity.pdbx_description
1 polymer ?
#
loop_
_entity_poly.entity_id
_entity_poly.type
_entity_poly.pdbx_seq_one_letter_code
_entity_poly.pdbx_strand_id
1 'polypeptide(L)'
;MKLTLDEIREIATYFKYSIQKGNRQQERDFYDRVNVDVPPVLLIHGFLGTRGAMFPLELRLKRDGFVVFSINLGALNIGDIRKSAFNIHRKIQNILREVDLEKIDVIGHSMGGLIGLYYIKKFSGHQFVRKLITMGTPHDGTWISLVGIAALGLLSPSIWQLRPNNFFLKELQADALPPNVEYHSIAGSDDIICPASRSRLKGSNFVEIPCGHAGLATSNEVYRVIRDILLDNISKNGENNHQAS
;
A
#
# COMPACT_ATOMS: atom_id res chain seq x y z
N MET A 1 -0.91 -27.19 -7.43
CA MET A 1 -1.09 -26.55 -6.11
C MET A 1 -2.58 -26.42 -5.87
N LYS A 2 -3.11 -26.95 -4.76
CA LYS A 2 -4.54 -26.82 -4.42
C LYS A 2 -4.67 -25.60 -3.50
N LEU A 3 -5.54 -24.65 -3.88
CA LEU A 3 -5.89 -23.52 -3.03
C LEU A 3 -6.58 -24.04 -1.75
N THR A 4 -6.23 -23.47 -0.62
CA THR A 4 -6.90 -23.72 0.65
C THR A 4 -8.28 -23.02 0.68
N LEU A 5 -9.17 -23.45 1.57
CA LEU A 5 -10.49 -22.80 1.73
C LEU A 5 -10.34 -21.33 2.15
N ASP A 6 -9.32 -21.01 2.94
CA ASP A 6 -9.09 -19.64 3.40
C ASP A 6 -8.58 -18.77 2.25
N GLU A 7 -7.67 -19.24 1.41
CA GLU A 7 -7.24 -18.53 0.20
C GLU A 7 -8.42 -18.26 -0.76
N ILE A 8 -9.32 -19.24 -0.94
CA ILE A 8 -10.51 -19.06 -1.77
C ILE A 8 -11.41 -17.96 -1.18
N ARG A 9 -11.61 -17.93 0.13
CA ARG A 9 -12.40 -16.88 0.82
C ARG A 9 -11.75 -15.50 0.69
N GLU A 10 -10.43 -15.41 0.83
CA GLU A 10 -9.66 -14.18 0.68
C GLU A 10 -9.79 -13.62 -0.74
N ILE A 11 -9.61 -14.47 -1.74
CA ILE A 11 -9.78 -14.12 -3.16
C ILE A 11 -11.22 -13.65 -3.41
N ALA A 12 -12.21 -14.41 -2.96
CA ALA A 12 -13.62 -14.06 -3.13
C ALA A 12 -13.97 -12.72 -2.44
N THR A 13 -13.43 -12.48 -1.25
CA THR A 13 -13.60 -11.23 -0.51
C THR A 13 -12.97 -10.04 -1.25
N TYR A 14 -11.76 -10.21 -1.75
CA TYR A 14 -11.05 -9.18 -2.53
C TYR A 14 -11.84 -8.77 -3.76
N PHE A 15 -12.28 -9.73 -4.57
CA PHE A 15 -13.07 -9.46 -5.79
C PHE A 15 -14.46 -8.91 -5.46
N LYS A 16 -15.14 -9.46 -4.45
CA LYS A 16 -16.44 -8.95 -3.99
C LYS A 16 -16.38 -7.44 -3.72
N TYR A 17 -15.47 -7.00 -2.89
CA TYR A 17 -15.36 -5.59 -2.55
C TYR A 17 -14.78 -4.74 -3.69
N SER A 18 -13.88 -5.30 -4.49
CA SER A 18 -13.37 -4.63 -5.69
C SER A 18 -14.52 -4.28 -6.66
N ILE A 19 -15.50 -5.16 -6.81
CA ILE A 19 -16.68 -4.95 -7.68
C ILE A 19 -17.73 -4.08 -6.97
N GLN A 20 -18.14 -4.44 -5.75
CA GLN A 20 -19.24 -3.77 -5.05
C GLN A 20 -18.94 -2.32 -4.68
N LYS A 21 -17.74 -2.04 -4.22
CA LYS A 21 -17.31 -0.68 -3.86
C LYS A 21 -16.67 0.05 -5.04
N GLY A 22 -16.02 -0.70 -5.93
CA GLY A 22 -15.39 -0.17 -7.14
C GLY A 22 -14.49 1.03 -6.83
N ASN A 23 -14.53 2.02 -7.68
CA ASN A 23 -13.84 3.31 -7.53
C ASN A 23 -14.76 4.43 -7.02
N ARG A 24 -15.85 4.10 -6.31
CA ARG A 24 -16.78 5.09 -5.77
C ARG A 24 -16.02 6.06 -4.86
N GLN A 25 -16.45 7.31 -4.88
CA GLN A 25 -15.88 8.35 -4.03
C GLN A 25 -16.07 7.95 -2.56
N GLN A 26 -15.04 8.18 -1.74
CA GLN A 26 -15.11 7.95 -0.31
C GLN A 26 -16.04 8.99 0.32
N GLU A 27 -16.93 8.55 1.20
CA GLU A 27 -17.75 9.46 2.00
C GLU A 27 -16.86 10.30 2.93
N ARG A 28 -17.20 11.59 3.07
CA ARG A 28 -16.37 12.57 3.78
C ARG A 28 -16.54 12.58 5.31
N ASP A 29 -17.25 11.62 5.87
CA ASP A 29 -17.73 11.60 7.27
C ASP A 29 -16.64 11.51 8.35
N PHE A 30 -15.36 11.76 8.00
CA PHE A 30 -14.22 11.46 8.88
C PHE A 30 -13.39 12.65 9.33
N TYR A 31 -13.65 13.85 8.79
CA TYR A 31 -12.83 15.02 9.14
C TYR A 31 -13.02 15.47 10.60
N ASP A 32 -14.18 15.20 11.19
CA ASP A 32 -14.49 15.53 12.58
C ASP A 32 -13.79 14.66 13.63
N ARG A 33 -13.03 13.64 13.20
CA ARG A 33 -12.35 12.68 14.07
C ARG A 33 -10.84 12.66 13.91
N VAL A 34 -10.27 13.71 13.32
CA VAL A 34 -8.81 13.78 13.15
C VAL A 34 -8.17 13.88 14.52
N ASN A 35 -7.46 12.83 14.94
CA ASN A 35 -6.58 12.88 16.09
C ASN A 35 -5.22 13.39 15.61
N VAL A 36 -4.78 14.52 16.11
CA VAL A 36 -3.49 15.14 15.73
C VAL A 36 -2.29 14.27 16.07
N ASP A 37 -2.44 13.36 17.04
CA ASP A 37 -1.37 12.47 17.48
C ASP A 37 -1.19 11.24 16.55
N VAL A 38 -2.18 10.96 15.70
CA VAL A 38 -2.18 9.80 14.78
C VAL A 38 -2.26 10.27 13.34
N PRO A 39 -1.17 10.18 12.57
CA PRO A 39 -1.21 10.55 11.16
C PRO A 39 -2.29 9.81 10.37
N PRO A 40 -2.95 10.47 9.41
CA PRO A 40 -3.90 9.81 8.54
C PRO A 40 -3.22 8.75 7.68
N VAL A 41 -3.98 7.77 7.22
CA VAL A 41 -3.49 6.65 6.42
C VAL A 41 -4.03 6.75 5.00
N LEU A 42 -3.16 6.66 4.00
CA LEU A 42 -3.53 6.55 2.59
C LEU A 42 -3.36 5.11 2.09
N LEU A 43 -4.44 4.51 1.61
CA LEU A 43 -4.44 3.17 1.01
C LEU A 43 -4.32 3.26 -0.51
N ILE A 44 -3.38 2.49 -1.09
CA ILE A 44 -3.10 2.41 -2.53
C ILE A 44 -3.28 0.97 -3.01
N HIS A 45 -4.26 0.75 -3.89
CA HIS A 45 -4.53 -0.57 -4.46
C HIS A 45 -3.57 -0.94 -5.60
N GLY A 46 -3.50 -2.22 -5.92
CA GLY A 46 -2.62 -2.79 -6.94
C GLY A 46 -3.17 -2.76 -8.36
N PHE A 47 -2.46 -3.47 -9.25
CA PHE A 47 -2.83 -3.71 -10.65
C PHE A 47 -4.14 -4.48 -10.75
N LEU A 48 -4.95 -4.17 -11.75
CA LEU A 48 -6.32 -4.68 -11.95
C LEU A 48 -7.26 -4.50 -10.75
N GLY A 49 -6.82 -3.78 -9.71
CA GLY A 49 -7.62 -3.48 -8.55
C GLY A 49 -8.44 -2.21 -8.71
N THR A 50 -9.35 -2.03 -7.78
CA THR A 50 -10.07 -0.79 -7.56
C THR A 50 -9.84 -0.34 -6.11
N ARG A 51 -10.24 0.87 -5.77
CA ARG A 51 -10.26 1.34 -4.39
C ARG A 51 -10.97 0.34 -3.44
N GLY A 52 -12.04 -0.29 -3.93
CA GLY A 52 -12.83 -1.27 -3.18
C GLY A 52 -12.04 -2.51 -2.75
N ALA A 53 -10.96 -2.88 -3.44
CA ALA A 53 -10.10 -4.00 -3.03
C ALA A 53 -9.47 -3.80 -1.64
N MET A 54 -9.24 -2.53 -1.25
CA MET A 54 -8.68 -2.16 0.06
C MET A 54 -9.75 -1.94 1.15
N PHE A 55 -11.04 -2.09 0.81
CA PHE A 55 -12.15 -1.78 1.72
C PHE A 55 -12.15 -2.61 3.02
N PRO A 56 -11.81 -3.93 3.03
CA PRO A 56 -11.72 -4.68 4.27
C PRO A 56 -10.70 -4.10 5.25
N LEU A 57 -9.54 -3.70 4.77
CA LEU A 57 -8.50 -3.03 5.56
C LEU A 57 -8.95 -1.63 5.99
N GLU A 58 -9.51 -0.83 5.07
CA GLU A 58 -10.08 0.49 5.36
C GLU A 58 -11.10 0.42 6.51
N LEU A 59 -12.03 -0.53 6.46
CA LEU A 59 -13.08 -0.67 7.47
C LEU A 59 -12.52 -0.99 8.85
N ARG A 60 -11.52 -1.88 8.94
CA ARG A 60 -10.90 -2.25 10.21
C ARG A 60 -10.12 -1.10 10.83
N LEU A 61 -9.30 -0.42 10.04
CA LEU A 61 -8.55 0.76 10.50
C LEU A 61 -9.50 1.86 10.99
N LYS A 62 -10.59 2.13 10.27
CA LYS A 62 -11.61 3.10 10.71
C LYS A 62 -12.31 2.72 12.01
N ARG A 63 -12.55 1.43 12.24
CA ARG A 63 -13.11 0.93 13.53
C ARG A 63 -12.18 1.16 14.70
N ASP A 64 -10.87 1.09 14.47
CA ASP A 64 -9.84 1.36 15.48
C ASP A 64 -9.50 2.86 15.59
N GLY A 65 -10.28 3.74 14.93
CA GLY A 65 -10.17 5.19 15.08
C GLY A 65 -9.19 5.88 14.14
N PHE A 66 -8.56 5.17 13.19
CA PHE A 66 -7.70 5.80 12.19
C PHE A 66 -8.50 6.61 11.18
N VAL A 67 -7.98 7.77 10.80
CA VAL A 67 -8.44 8.54 9.65
C VAL A 67 -7.86 7.92 8.38
N VAL A 68 -8.70 7.32 7.54
CA VAL A 68 -8.26 6.52 6.40
C VAL A 68 -8.77 7.12 5.10
N PHE A 69 -7.85 7.38 4.19
CA PHE A 69 -8.12 7.76 2.82
C PHE A 69 -7.77 6.62 1.88
N SER A 70 -8.46 6.52 0.78
CA SER A 70 -8.12 5.62 -0.32
C SER A 70 -8.20 6.34 -1.66
N ILE A 71 -7.37 5.95 -2.61
CA ILE A 71 -7.25 6.64 -3.88
C ILE A 71 -7.89 5.83 -5.01
N ASN A 72 -8.55 6.55 -5.92
CA ASN A 72 -8.96 6.02 -7.21
C ASN A 72 -7.85 6.33 -8.24
N LEU A 73 -7.25 5.30 -8.80
CA LEU A 73 -6.17 5.38 -9.82
C LEU A 73 -6.68 5.10 -11.24
N GLY A 74 -7.99 5.31 -11.47
CA GLY A 74 -8.64 5.03 -12.74
C GLY A 74 -9.17 3.60 -12.86
N ALA A 75 -9.62 3.25 -14.07
CA ALA A 75 -10.13 1.92 -14.33
C ALA A 75 -9.00 0.89 -14.19
N LEU A 76 -9.14 -0.03 -13.26
CA LEU A 76 -8.26 -1.18 -13.04
C LEU A 76 -6.77 -0.86 -12.78
N ASN A 77 -6.41 0.40 -12.59
CA ASN A 77 -5.03 0.82 -12.31
C ASN A 77 -3.98 0.18 -13.25
N ILE A 78 -4.26 0.24 -14.57
CA ILE A 78 -3.39 -0.32 -15.61
C ILE A 78 -2.44 0.72 -16.24
N GLY A 79 -2.48 1.94 -15.76
CA GLY A 79 -1.69 3.07 -16.25
C GLY A 79 -0.22 3.05 -15.84
N ASP A 80 0.52 4.06 -16.26
CA ASP A 80 1.92 4.24 -15.89
C ASP A 80 2.06 4.52 -14.38
N ILE A 81 2.93 3.77 -13.70
CA ILE A 81 3.20 3.89 -12.25
C ILE A 81 3.69 5.30 -11.90
N ARG A 82 4.49 5.96 -12.74
CA ARG A 82 4.98 7.33 -12.52
C ARG A 82 3.83 8.34 -12.51
N LYS A 83 2.86 8.19 -13.43
CA LYS A 83 1.66 9.04 -13.47
C LYS A 83 0.78 8.79 -12.24
N SER A 84 0.65 7.54 -11.82
CA SER A 84 -0.07 7.19 -10.60
C SER A 84 0.59 7.80 -9.36
N ALA A 85 1.93 7.80 -9.27
CA ALA A 85 2.68 8.46 -8.20
C ALA A 85 2.47 9.99 -8.18
N PHE A 86 2.38 10.64 -9.34
CA PHE A 86 2.02 12.06 -9.43
C PHE A 86 0.60 12.33 -8.90
N ASN A 87 -0.36 11.46 -9.20
CA ASN A 87 -1.72 11.56 -8.65
C ASN A 87 -1.71 11.39 -7.13
N ILE A 88 -0.88 10.49 -6.59
CA ILE A 88 -0.66 10.32 -5.15
C ILE A 88 -0.11 11.60 -4.54
N HIS A 89 0.90 12.23 -5.14
CA HIS A 89 1.43 13.51 -4.69
C HIS A 89 0.32 14.55 -4.50
N ARG A 90 -0.51 14.76 -5.53
CA ARG A 90 -1.64 15.69 -5.46
C ARG A 90 -2.64 15.33 -4.37
N LYS A 91 -2.97 14.05 -4.22
CA LYS A 91 -3.91 13.55 -3.21
C LYS A 91 -3.40 13.81 -1.80
N ILE A 92 -2.12 13.50 -1.54
CA ILE A 92 -1.48 13.71 -0.22
C ILE A 92 -1.46 15.20 0.13
N GLN A 93 -1.06 16.08 -0.81
CA GLN A 93 -1.07 17.51 -0.58
C GLN A 93 -2.47 18.05 -0.23
N ASN A 94 -3.52 17.50 -0.85
CA ASN A 94 -4.89 17.88 -0.53
C ASN A 94 -5.30 17.38 0.86
N ILE A 95 -5.02 16.11 1.18
CA ILE A 95 -5.33 15.52 2.50
C ILE A 95 -4.67 16.34 3.60
N LEU A 96 -3.36 16.56 3.52
CA LEU A 96 -2.61 17.23 4.58
C LEU A 96 -3.12 18.67 4.82
N ARG A 97 -3.51 19.39 3.75
CA ARG A 97 -4.14 20.72 3.88
C ARG A 97 -5.54 20.65 4.50
N GLU A 98 -6.33 19.62 4.16
CA GLU A 98 -7.69 19.47 4.68
C GLU A 98 -7.70 19.08 6.18
N VAL A 99 -6.71 18.33 6.65
CA VAL A 99 -6.61 17.86 8.05
C VAL A 99 -5.66 18.68 8.90
N ASP A 100 -4.98 19.68 8.32
CA ASP A 100 -3.98 20.54 8.99
C ASP A 100 -2.87 19.72 9.68
N LEU A 101 -2.34 18.73 8.97
CA LEU A 101 -1.25 17.86 9.44
C LEU A 101 -0.09 17.86 8.46
N GLU A 102 1.13 17.59 8.98
CA GLU A 102 2.35 17.57 8.19
C GLU A 102 2.70 16.19 7.62
N LYS A 103 2.21 15.12 8.25
CA LYS A 103 2.60 13.74 7.95
C LYS A 103 1.41 12.85 7.67
N ILE A 104 1.66 11.83 6.83
CA ILE A 104 0.72 10.78 6.47
C ILE A 104 1.44 9.43 6.44
N ASP A 105 0.73 8.36 6.78
CA ASP A 105 1.19 6.99 6.56
C ASP A 105 0.64 6.46 5.23
N VAL A 106 1.45 5.71 4.50
CA VAL A 106 1.08 5.16 3.20
C VAL A 106 1.13 3.63 3.26
N ILE A 107 0.03 2.98 2.87
CA ILE A 107 -0.06 1.53 2.74
C ILE A 107 -0.36 1.17 1.31
N GLY A 108 0.54 0.42 0.67
CA GLY A 108 0.41 0.01 -0.72
C GLY A 108 0.33 -1.51 -0.88
N HIS A 109 -0.73 -1.99 -1.53
CA HIS A 109 -0.87 -3.41 -1.88
C HIS A 109 -0.36 -3.66 -3.30
N SER A 110 0.47 -4.68 -3.48
CA SER A 110 0.99 -5.09 -4.79
C SER A 110 1.68 -3.91 -5.50
N MET A 111 1.32 -3.59 -6.73
CA MET A 111 1.82 -2.42 -7.46
C MET A 111 1.64 -1.10 -6.71
N GLY A 112 0.65 -1.01 -5.81
CA GLY A 112 0.42 0.18 -4.97
C GLY A 112 1.61 0.56 -4.10
N GLY A 113 2.38 -0.43 -3.64
CA GLY A 113 3.63 -0.19 -2.90
C GLY A 113 4.73 0.42 -3.76
N LEU A 114 4.85 0.01 -5.03
CA LEU A 114 5.80 0.64 -5.98
C LEU A 114 5.40 2.10 -6.29
N ILE A 115 4.10 2.38 -6.40
CA ILE A 115 3.59 3.74 -6.59
C ILE A 115 3.95 4.62 -5.39
N GLY A 116 3.73 4.13 -4.15
CA GLY A 116 4.09 4.83 -2.92
C GLY A 116 5.59 5.06 -2.80
N LEU A 117 6.40 4.04 -3.09
CA LEU A 117 7.87 4.16 -3.06
C LEU A 117 8.39 5.15 -4.11
N TYR A 118 7.83 5.12 -5.34
CA TYR A 118 8.20 6.07 -6.39
C TYR A 118 7.84 7.51 -5.99
N TYR A 119 6.66 7.72 -5.38
CA TYR A 119 6.28 9.02 -4.84
C TYR A 119 7.31 9.53 -3.80
N ILE A 120 7.69 8.69 -2.85
CA ILE A 120 8.65 9.03 -1.78
C ILE A 120 9.98 9.46 -2.38
N LYS A 121 10.51 8.71 -3.36
CA LYS A 121 11.86 8.91 -3.90
C LYS A 121 11.93 9.98 -4.98
N LYS A 122 10.87 10.19 -5.77
CA LYS A 122 10.92 11.02 -6.99
C LYS A 122 10.06 12.29 -6.93
N PHE A 123 9.15 12.40 -5.96
CA PHE A 123 8.30 13.58 -5.76
C PHE A 123 8.46 14.22 -4.38
N SER A 124 9.64 14.07 -3.77
CA SER A 124 9.94 14.58 -2.42
C SER A 124 8.93 14.10 -1.36
N GLY A 125 8.30 12.95 -1.60
CA GLY A 125 7.30 12.38 -0.69
C GLY A 125 7.84 12.05 0.70
N HIS A 126 9.16 11.86 0.84
CA HIS A 126 9.85 11.71 2.11
C HIS A 126 9.63 12.88 3.09
N GLN A 127 9.28 14.06 2.58
CA GLN A 127 8.94 15.21 3.43
C GLN A 127 7.56 15.06 4.09
N PHE A 128 6.66 14.25 3.54
CA PHE A 128 5.26 14.14 3.96
C PHE A 128 4.90 12.75 4.50
N VAL A 129 5.59 11.70 4.05
CA VAL A 129 5.33 10.32 4.49
C VAL A 129 6.14 10.02 5.75
N ARG A 130 5.46 9.53 6.80
CA ARG A 130 6.09 9.02 8.02
C ARG A 130 6.48 7.55 7.85
N LYS A 131 5.52 6.72 7.45
CA LYS A 131 5.71 5.28 7.23
C LYS A 131 5.22 4.86 5.85
N LEU A 132 5.99 4.00 5.18
CA LEU A 132 5.55 3.24 4.01
C LEU A 132 5.46 1.77 4.37
N ILE A 133 4.24 1.22 4.31
CA ILE A 133 3.95 -0.20 4.49
C ILE A 133 3.60 -0.79 3.12
N THR A 134 4.40 -1.73 2.65
CA THR A 134 4.16 -2.43 1.38
C THR A 134 3.69 -3.85 1.64
N MET A 135 2.66 -4.31 0.93
CA MET A 135 2.06 -5.63 1.09
C MET A 135 2.10 -6.37 -0.24
N GLY A 136 2.85 -7.47 -0.34
CA GLY A 136 2.99 -8.25 -1.58
C GLY A 136 3.48 -7.41 -2.77
N THR A 137 4.33 -6.43 -2.51
CA THR A 137 4.82 -5.50 -3.53
C THR A 137 6.01 -6.08 -4.27
N PRO A 138 5.95 -6.23 -5.61
CA PRO A 138 7.03 -6.83 -6.38
C PRO A 138 8.20 -5.85 -6.59
N HIS A 139 9.02 -5.63 -5.55
CA HIS A 139 10.17 -4.72 -5.61
C HIS A 139 11.20 -5.14 -6.66
N ASP A 140 11.35 -6.45 -6.91
CA ASP A 140 12.21 -7.03 -7.95
C ASP A 140 11.41 -7.46 -9.20
N GLY A 141 10.17 -6.99 -9.31
CA GLY A 141 9.25 -7.38 -10.38
C GLY A 141 8.61 -8.75 -10.18
N THR A 142 7.65 -9.09 -11.02
CA THR A 142 6.95 -10.37 -10.98
C THR A 142 6.91 -11.04 -12.35
N TRP A 143 7.10 -12.38 -12.38
CA TRP A 143 7.00 -13.16 -13.62
C TRP A 143 5.56 -13.28 -14.14
N ILE A 144 4.56 -13.07 -13.30
CA ILE A 144 3.13 -13.02 -13.72
C ILE A 144 2.88 -11.85 -14.68
N SER A 145 3.69 -10.80 -14.62
CA SER A 145 3.63 -9.73 -15.62
C SER A 145 3.84 -10.23 -17.06
N LEU A 146 4.61 -11.31 -17.26
CA LEU A 146 4.82 -11.90 -18.60
C LEU A 146 3.54 -12.52 -19.16
N VAL A 147 2.71 -13.11 -18.29
CA VAL A 147 1.39 -13.63 -18.70
C VAL A 147 0.46 -12.46 -19.04
N GLY A 148 0.50 -11.39 -18.25
CA GLY A 148 -0.24 -10.15 -18.49
C GLY A 148 0.18 -9.46 -19.80
N ILE A 149 1.46 -9.51 -20.17
CA ILE A 149 1.95 -8.97 -21.45
C ILE A 149 1.28 -9.64 -22.64
N ALA A 150 1.09 -10.96 -22.61
CA ALA A 150 0.42 -11.68 -23.67
C ALA A 150 -1.08 -11.28 -23.84
N ALA A 151 -1.73 -10.90 -22.73
CA ALA A 151 -3.15 -10.55 -22.73
C ALA A 151 -3.43 -9.05 -22.91
N LEU A 152 -2.62 -8.17 -22.30
CA LEU A 152 -2.88 -6.73 -22.17
C LEU A 152 -1.66 -5.84 -22.46
N GLY A 153 -0.54 -6.41 -22.92
CA GLY A 153 0.76 -5.73 -22.97
C GLY A 153 0.80 -4.43 -23.75
N LEU A 154 0.04 -4.32 -24.85
CA LEU A 154 -0.05 -3.09 -25.65
C LEU A 154 -0.88 -1.99 -24.99
N LEU A 155 -1.77 -2.34 -24.05
CA LEU A 155 -2.73 -1.44 -23.41
C LEU A 155 -2.35 -1.00 -22.01
N SER A 156 -1.33 -1.64 -21.41
CA SER A 156 -0.97 -1.42 -20.00
C SER A 156 0.52 -1.15 -19.79
N PRO A 157 0.92 0.13 -19.69
CA PRO A 157 2.31 0.49 -19.37
C PRO A 157 2.80 -0.13 -18.05
N SER A 158 1.95 -0.27 -17.03
CA SER A 158 2.32 -0.83 -15.74
C SER A 158 2.77 -2.30 -15.82
N ILE A 159 2.22 -3.10 -16.75
CA ILE A 159 2.67 -4.49 -16.94
C ILE A 159 4.16 -4.55 -17.31
N TRP A 160 4.62 -3.66 -18.17
CA TRP A 160 6.03 -3.57 -18.54
C TRP A 160 6.91 -3.10 -17.38
N GLN A 161 6.36 -2.19 -16.54
CA GLN A 161 7.04 -1.70 -15.33
C GLN A 161 7.10 -2.75 -14.21
N LEU A 162 6.20 -3.75 -14.22
CA LEU A 162 6.22 -4.86 -13.27
C LEU A 162 7.11 -6.03 -13.70
N ARG A 163 7.65 -6.03 -14.93
CA ARG A 163 8.54 -7.09 -15.42
C ARG A 163 9.86 -7.07 -14.64
N PRO A 164 10.42 -8.24 -14.26
CA PRO A 164 11.74 -8.29 -13.64
C PRO A 164 12.83 -7.63 -14.51
N ASN A 165 13.81 -7.04 -13.86
CA ASN A 165 14.97 -6.41 -14.49
C ASN A 165 14.68 -5.27 -15.48
N ASN A 166 13.50 -4.66 -15.44
CA ASN A 166 13.17 -3.53 -16.30
C ASN A 166 13.83 -2.21 -15.84
N PHE A 167 13.84 -1.21 -16.71
CA PHE A 167 14.46 0.09 -16.44
C PHE A 167 13.78 0.83 -15.27
N PHE A 168 12.45 0.76 -15.15
CA PHE A 168 11.70 1.43 -14.07
C PHE A 168 12.11 0.91 -12.68
N LEU A 169 12.22 -0.42 -12.51
CA LEU A 169 12.64 -1.00 -11.23
C LEU A 169 14.10 -0.68 -10.92
N LYS A 170 14.98 -0.69 -11.93
CA LYS A 170 16.39 -0.28 -11.75
C LYS A 170 16.49 1.18 -11.32
N GLU A 171 15.75 2.08 -11.96
CA GLU A 171 15.65 3.49 -11.58
C GLU A 171 15.16 3.66 -10.13
N LEU A 172 14.15 2.87 -9.74
CA LEU A 172 13.58 2.94 -8.40
C LEU A 172 14.54 2.42 -7.32
N GLN A 173 15.39 1.45 -7.66
CA GLN A 173 16.36 0.84 -6.75
C GLN A 173 17.71 1.58 -6.70
N ALA A 174 18.02 2.44 -7.69
CA ALA A 174 19.32 3.09 -7.82
C ALA A 174 19.68 4.00 -6.64
N ASP A 175 18.69 4.72 -6.09
CA ASP A 175 18.90 5.63 -4.97
C ASP A 175 18.64 4.90 -3.63
N ALA A 176 19.35 5.31 -2.58
CA ALA A 176 19.06 4.86 -1.22
C ALA A 176 17.64 5.25 -0.78
N LEU A 177 17.11 4.54 0.22
CA LEU A 177 15.86 4.93 0.85
C LEU A 177 16.08 6.21 1.68
N PRO A 178 15.22 7.23 1.54
CA PRO A 178 15.26 8.41 2.41
C PRO A 178 15.17 8.02 3.91
N PRO A 179 16.11 8.46 4.74
CA PRO A 179 16.24 7.97 6.13
C PRO A 179 15.14 8.46 7.09
N ASN A 180 14.39 9.49 6.69
CA ASN A 180 13.32 10.08 7.49
C ASN A 180 11.94 9.42 7.27
N VAL A 181 11.90 8.31 6.53
CA VAL A 181 10.71 7.48 6.34
C VAL A 181 10.99 6.09 6.90
N GLU A 182 10.05 5.56 7.66
CA GLU A 182 10.11 4.19 8.14
C GLU A 182 9.48 3.24 7.12
N TYR A 183 10.22 2.17 6.76
CA TYR A 183 9.81 1.25 5.71
C TYR A 183 9.50 -0.14 6.27
N HIS A 184 8.32 -0.66 5.92
CA HIS A 184 7.89 -2.01 6.26
C HIS A 184 7.47 -2.77 5.01
N SER A 185 7.87 -4.03 4.90
CA SER A 185 7.44 -4.94 3.85
C SER A 185 6.74 -6.14 4.47
N ILE A 186 5.50 -6.39 4.09
CA ILE A 186 4.71 -7.54 4.49
C ILE A 186 4.54 -8.45 3.28
N ALA A 187 4.96 -9.69 3.40
CA ALA A 187 4.82 -10.71 2.37
C ALA A 187 3.85 -11.81 2.80
N GLY A 188 3.18 -12.44 1.85
CA GLY A 188 2.45 -13.68 2.08
C GLY A 188 3.35 -14.88 1.78
N SER A 189 3.42 -15.88 2.65
CA SER A 189 4.19 -17.12 2.40
C SER A 189 3.62 -17.93 1.22
N ASP A 190 2.31 -17.82 1.01
CA ASP A 190 1.57 -18.52 -0.03
C ASP A 190 1.28 -17.63 -1.26
N ASP A 191 1.91 -16.44 -1.32
CA ASP A 191 1.75 -15.50 -2.42
C ASP A 191 2.52 -15.95 -3.67
N ILE A 192 1.79 -16.57 -4.61
CA ILE A 192 2.34 -17.00 -5.90
C ILE A 192 2.50 -15.86 -6.91
N ILE A 193 1.80 -14.73 -6.70
CA ILE A 193 1.86 -13.56 -7.58
C ILE A 193 3.13 -12.77 -7.31
N CYS A 194 3.44 -12.57 -6.03
CA CYS A 194 4.64 -11.89 -5.57
C CYS A 194 5.28 -12.68 -4.42
N PRO A 195 6.10 -13.68 -4.69
CA PRO A 195 6.77 -14.47 -3.66
C PRO A 195 7.52 -13.58 -2.65
N ALA A 196 7.61 -14.01 -1.40
CA ALA A 196 8.20 -13.27 -0.30
C ALA A 196 9.61 -12.73 -0.61
N SER A 197 10.43 -13.50 -1.35
CA SER A 197 11.76 -13.09 -1.79
C SER A 197 11.76 -11.83 -2.70
N ARG A 198 10.68 -11.59 -3.44
CA ARG A 198 10.51 -10.42 -4.33
C ARG A 198 9.73 -9.28 -3.69
N SER A 199 9.04 -9.57 -2.58
CA SER A 199 8.26 -8.60 -1.83
C SER A 199 9.07 -7.84 -0.78
N ARG A 200 10.31 -8.27 -0.51
CA ARG A 200 11.19 -7.66 0.46
C ARG A 200 11.87 -6.42 -0.11
N LEU A 201 11.56 -5.25 0.43
CA LEU A 201 12.28 -4.01 0.14
C LEU A 201 13.60 -4.00 0.95
N LYS A 202 14.73 -3.86 0.26
CA LYS A 202 16.03 -3.79 0.93
C LYS A 202 16.08 -2.55 1.84
N GLY A 203 16.41 -2.75 3.12
CA GLY A 203 16.45 -1.69 4.12
C GLY A 203 15.11 -1.44 4.82
N SER A 204 14.08 -2.27 4.60
CA SER A 204 12.84 -2.24 5.37
C SER A 204 12.81 -3.28 6.48
N ASN A 205 11.96 -3.03 7.49
CA ASN A 205 11.49 -4.08 8.39
C ASN A 205 10.64 -5.08 7.59
N PHE A 206 10.90 -6.37 7.73
CA PHE A 206 10.26 -7.40 6.92
C PHE A 206 9.52 -8.42 7.77
N VAL A 207 8.26 -8.68 7.40
CA VAL A 207 7.40 -9.69 8.04
C VAL A 207 6.79 -10.56 6.98
N GLU A 208 6.77 -11.88 7.21
CA GLU A 208 6.10 -12.87 6.37
C GLU A 208 4.91 -13.46 7.13
N ILE A 209 3.74 -13.54 6.49
CA ILE A 209 2.47 -13.98 7.08
C ILE A 209 1.89 -15.09 6.22
N PRO A 210 1.33 -16.16 6.83
CA PRO A 210 0.74 -17.28 6.08
C PRO A 210 -0.59 -16.87 5.42
N CYS A 211 -0.50 -16.30 4.22
CA CYS A 211 -1.64 -15.94 3.38
C CYS A 211 -1.22 -15.81 1.91
N GLY A 212 -2.20 -15.86 1.01
CA GLY A 212 -2.00 -15.56 -0.41
C GLY A 212 -2.02 -14.06 -0.71
N HIS A 213 -1.85 -13.70 -2.00
CA HIS A 213 -1.79 -12.30 -2.45
C HIS A 213 -3.02 -11.46 -2.07
N ALA A 214 -4.22 -12.02 -2.22
CA ALA A 214 -5.47 -11.35 -1.84
C ALA A 214 -5.63 -11.24 -0.32
N GLY A 215 -5.11 -12.22 0.42
CA GLY A 215 -5.09 -12.26 1.88
C GLY A 215 -4.35 -11.08 2.49
N LEU A 216 -3.31 -10.58 1.83
CA LEU A 216 -2.58 -9.40 2.28
C LEU A 216 -3.46 -8.15 2.41
N ALA A 217 -4.54 -8.03 1.63
CA ALA A 217 -5.49 -6.93 1.73
C ALA A 217 -6.74 -7.27 2.59
N THR A 218 -6.99 -8.55 2.89
CA THR A 218 -8.26 -9.00 3.49
C THR A 218 -8.13 -9.73 4.82
N SER A 219 -6.97 -10.29 5.14
CA SER A 219 -6.71 -11.07 6.35
C SER A 219 -6.76 -10.22 7.63
N ASN A 220 -7.24 -10.82 8.72
CA ASN A 220 -7.20 -10.20 10.04
C ASN A 220 -5.80 -10.18 10.64
N GLU A 221 -4.97 -11.16 10.29
CA GLU A 221 -3.60 -11.25 10.79
C GLU A 221 -2.74 -10.13 10.21
N VAL A 222 -2.81 -9.92 8.90
CA VAL A 222 -2.15 -8.79 8.22
C VAL A 222 -2.61 -7.45 8.81
N TYR A 223 -3.93 -7.30 9.04
CA TYR A 223 -4.46 -6.10 9.67
C TYR A 223 -3.85 -5.82 11.05
N ARG A 224 -3.72 -6.85 11.92
CA ARG A 224 -3.11 -6.68 13.25
C ARG A 224 -1.67 -6.19 13.14
N VAL A 225 -0.88 -6.80 12.27
CA VAL A 225 0.52 -6.38 12.03
C VAL A 225 0.58 -4.93 11.56
N ILE A 226 -0.28 -4.54 10.62
CA ILE A 226 -0.35 -3.15 10.12
C ILE A 226 -0.73 -2.19 11.25
N ARG A 227 -1.75 -2.50 12.05
CA ARG A 227 -2.17 -1.67 13.18
C ARG A 227 -1.02 -1.46 14.16
N ASP A 228 -0.33 -2.52 14.53
CA ASP A 228 0.77 -2.45 15.50
C ASP A 228 1.94 -1.62 14.94
N ILE A 229 2.26 -1.74 13.65
CA ILE A 229 3.23 -0.88 12.98
C ILE A 229 2.80 0.60 13.03
N LEU A 230 1.54 0.90 12.75
CA LEU A 230 1.04 2.28 12.76
C LEU A 230 1.13 2.92 14.16
N LEU A 231 0.93 2.14 15.23
CA LEU A 231 0.91 2.59 16.62
C LEU A 231 2.29 2.62 17.29
N ASP A 232 3.28 1.88 16.81
CA ASP A 232 4.57 1.65 17.51
C ASP A 232 5.31 2.94 17.91
N ASN A 233 5.27 4.00 17.11
CA ASN A 233 5.93 5.27 17.48
C ASN A 233 5.09 6.17 18.40
N ILE A 234 3.80 5.89 18.54
CA ILE A 234 2.91 6.68 19.41
C ILE A 234 3.16 6.30 20.86
N SER A 235 3.35 5.02 21.15
CA SER A 235 3.70 4.53 22.50
C SER A 235 5.09 5.03 22.95
N LYS A 236 6.09 5.02 22.07
CA LYS A 236 7.46 5.51 22.38
C LYS A 236 7.51 7.01 22.67
N ASN A 237 6.67 7.82 22.04
CA ASN A 237 6.59 9.27 22.33
C ASN A 237 5.81 9.57 23.61
N GLY A 238 4.82 8.74 23.98
CA GLY A 238 4.08 8.86 25.23
C GLY A 238 4.90 8.56 26.47
N GLU A 239 5.78 7.56 26.41
CA GLU A 239 6.68 7.18 27.51
C GLU A 239 7.76 8.25 27.79
N ASN A 240 8.27 8.92 26.75
CA ASN A 240 9.25 10.00 26.89
C ASN A 240 8.67 11.28 27.51
N ASN A 241 7.37 11.56 27.35
CA ASN A 241 6.73 12.74 27.93
C ASN A 241 6.36 12.55 29.41
N HIS A 242 6.27 11.31 29.92
CA HIS A 242 6.03 11.02 31.34
C HIS A 242 7.31 10.95 32.19
N GLN A 243 8.50 10.93 31.58
CA GLN A 243 9.80 10.97 32.28
C GLN A 243 10.38 12.40 32.41
N ALA A 244 9.70 13.39 31.78
CA ALA A 244 10.14 14.80 31.78
C ALA A 244 9.26 15.74 32.65
N SER A 245 8.39 15.18 33.50
CA SER A 245 7.51 15.92 34.40
C SER A 245 7.82 15.63 35.89
#